data_efcb17b22ddcb5e64e7e42cf6c6d8790
#
_entry.id   efcb17b22ddcb5e64e7e42cf6c6d8790
#
_cell.length_a   1.000
_cell.length_b   1.000
_cell.length_c   1.000
_cell.angle_alpha   90.00
_cell.angle_beta   90.00
_cell.angle_gamma   90.00
#
_symmetry.space_group_name_H-M   'P 1'
#
loop_
_entity.id
_entity.type
_entity.pdbx_description
1 polymer ?
#
loop_
_entity_poly.entity_id
_entity_poly.type
_entity_poly.pdbx_seq_one_letter_code
_entity_poly.pdbx_strand_id
1 'polypeptide(L)'
;MNATTRPVVLASVAVLSWSTVATAFKVALQTMSTFGMLFVACATALIIFTVWMLITGSWHELRLLTPLLLARFAFLGLIAPVVYYLMLFKAYDLLPAQIAQPINYIWPILLAVLLAFIEKKPIPKSKYAGMIVSLGGVVVISLGGRGISGEISAVGILLAIVSAFLWGLYWMVNDSLKDKVSEVTSLFLTFFFGMIYLFIGNFFFPIGHLEPGSLMAGMYIGAFEMGVPYICFGIAIRETRNPALINQMCYLAPFLSLFIISIVLEEPIMPSTYAGLVLIIGGIVYNQYLAGKTRRPASSPRR
;
A
#
# COMPACT_ATOMS: atom_id res chain seq x y z
N MET A 1 -23.47 -1.98 -16.16
CA MET A 1 -22.76 -0.79 -15.62
C MET A 1 -22.01 -0.14 -16.75
N ASN A 2 -22.12 1.18 -16.91
CA ASN A 2 -21.37 1.93 -17.93
C ASN A 2 -19.87 1.74 -17.74
N ALA A 3 -19.09 1.75 -18.85
CA ALA A 3 -17.64 1.52 -18.86
C ALA A 3 -16.81 2.45 -17.92
N THR A 4 -17.39 3.54 -17.46
CA THR A 4 -16.80 4.48 -16.50
C THR A 4 -17.18 4.20 -15.03
N THR A 5 -18.30 3.52 -14.79
CA THR A 5 -18.83 3.31 -13.42
C THR A 5 -18.14 2.14 -12.71
N ARG A 6 -17.86 1.06 -13.44
CA ARG A 6 -17.27 -0.16 -12.85
C ARG A 6 -15.89 0.08 -12.20
N PRO A 7 -14.91 0.72 -12.86
CA PRO A 7 -13.62 1.03 -12.21
C PRO A 7 -13.75 1.90 -10.95
N VAL A 8 -14.66 2.88 -10.95
CA VAL A 8 -14.90 3.74 -9.79
C VAL A 8 -15.48 2.95 -8.62
N VAL A 9 -16.45 2.05 -8.88
CA VAL A 9 -17.03 1.18 -7.83
C VAL A 9 -15.96 0.24 -7.25
N LEU A 10 -15.15 -0.40 -8.09
CA LEU A 10 -14.07 -1.28 -7.63
C LEU A 10 -13.03 -0.52 -6.80
N ALA A 11 -12.62 0.67 -7.25
CA ALA A 11 -11.72 1.53 -6.49
C ALA A 11 -12.34 1.96 -5.15
N SER A 12 -13.65 2.26 -5.11
CA SER A 12 -14.35 2.59 -3.86
C SER A 12 -14.35 1.43 -2.88
N VAL A 13 -14.53 0.19 -3.34
CA VAL A 13 -14.42 -1.01 -2.49
C VAL A 13 -13.01 -1.10 -1.89
N ALA A 14 -11.96 -0.89 -2.70
CA ALA A 14 -10.59 -0.91 -2.21
C ALA A 14 -10.32 0.21 -1.16
N VAL A 15 -10.76 1.42 -1.44
CA VAL A 15 -10.59 2.58 -0.54
C VAL A 15 -11.30 2.36 0.80
N LEU A 16 -12.55 1.89 0.77
CA LEU A 16 -13.30 1.58 1.99
C LEU A 16 -12.65 0.46 2.79
N SER A 17 -12.14 -0.59 2.14
CA SER A 17 -11.37 -1.65 2.79
C SER A 17 -10.13 -1.06 3.48
N TRP A 18 -9.28 -0.34 2.75
CA TRP A 18 -8.07 0.26 3.29
C TRP A 18 -8.31 1.30 4.39
N SER A 19 -9.48 1.92 4.45
CA SER A 19 -9.81 2.85 5.53
C SER A 19 -9.99 2.16 6.90
N THR A 20 -10.26 0.86 6.93
CA THR A 20 -10.48 0.09 8.16
C THR A 20 -9.21 -0.58 8.71
N VAL A 21 -8.20 -0.78 7.86
CA VAL A 21 -7.09 -1.69 8.16
C VAL A 21 -6.09 -1.15 9.18
N ALA A 22 -5.89 0.16 9.26
CA ALA A 22 -5.01 0.75 10.28
C ALA A 22 -5.51 0.43 11.70
N THR A 23 -6.81 0.48 11.90
CA THR A 23 -7.47 0.05 13.14
C THR A 23 -7.31 -1.45 13.36
N ALA A 24 -7.54 -2.26 12.32
CA ALA A 24 -7.38 -3.71 12.41
C ALA A 24 -5.94 -4.12 12.77
N PHE A 25 -4.93 -3.45 12.23
CA PHE A 25 -3.52 -3.68 12.61
C PHE A 25 -3.29 -3.46 14.10
N LYS A 26 -3.77 -2.35 14.64
CA LYS A 26 -3.61 -2.03 16.08
C LYS A 26 -4.32 -3.04 16.96
N VAL A 27 -5.53 -3.45 16.60
CA VAL A 27 -6.27 -4.48 17.33
C VAL A 27 -5.54 -5.83 17.29
N ALA A 28 -5.09 -6.26 16.11
CA ALA A 28 -4.37 -7.52 15.95
C ALA A 28 -3.04 -7.52 16.73
N LEU A 29 -2.28 -6.42 16.70
CA LEU A 29 -0.99 -6.29 17.39
C LEU A 29 -1.09 -6.29 18.93
N GLN A 30 -2.29 -6.17 19.50
CA GLN A 30 -2.48 -6.33 20.95
C GLN A 30 -2.24 -7.77 21.41
N THR A 31 -2.47 -8.75 20.53
CA THR A 31 -2.47 -10.18 20.87
C THR A 31 -1.58 -11.03 19.96
N MET A 32 -1.15 -10.49 18.81
CA MET A 32 -0.32 -11.19 17.83
C MET A 32 1.05 -10.54 17.70
N SER A 33 2.07 -11.36 17.43
CA SER A 33 3.34 -10.85 16.93
C SER A 33 3.18 -10.29 15.52
N THR A 34 3.99 -9.30 15.15
CA THR A 34 4.06 -8.74 13.79
C THR A 34 4.22 -9.84 12.74
N PHE A 35 5.05 -10.83 13.01
CA PHE A 35 5.29 -11.97 12.11
C PHE A 35 4.07 -12.88 12.01
N GLY A 36 3.45 -13.24 13.14
CA GLY A 36 2.24 -14.07 13.17
C GLY A 36 1.08 -13.41 12.42
N MET A 37 0.88 -12.11 12.61
CA MET A 37 -0.13 -11.32 11.90
C MET A 37 0.11 -11.36 10.39
N LEU A 38 1.34 -11.13 9.93
CA LEU A 38 1.68 -11.19 8.51
C LEU A 38 1.48 -12.58 7.93
N PHE A 39 1.87 -13.63 8.66
CA PHE A 39 1.70 -15.02 8.22
C PHE A 39 0.24 -15.36 7.95
N VAL A 40 -0.66 -15.05 8.90
CA VAL A 40 -2.10 -15.30 8.77
C VAL A 40 -2.70 -14.45 7.64
N ALA A 41 -2.34 -13.17 7.57
CA ALA A 41 -2.84 -12.28 6.53
C ALA A 41 -2.39 -12.72 5.12
N CYS A 42 -1.12 -13.09 4.96
CA CYS A 42 -0.58 -13.56 3.68
C CYS A 42 -1.23 -14.88 3.25
N ALA A 43 -1.42 -15.83 4.19
CA ALA A 43 -2.12 -17.09 3.91
C ALA A 43 -3.56 -16.84 3.46
N THR A 44 -4.28 -15.95 4.14
CA THR A 44 -5.66 -15.59 3.76
C THR A 44 -5.73 -14.95 2.38
N ALA A 45 -4.85 -13.99 2.09
CA ALA A 45 -4.78 -13.36 0.77
C ALA A 45 -4.45 -14.38 -0.33
N LEU A 46 -3.51 -15.29 -0.09
CA LEU A 46 -3.16 -16.35 -1.04
C LEU A 46 -4.35 -17.28 -1.33
N ILE A 47 -5.14 -17.63 -0.31
CA ILE A 47 -6.37 -18.40 -0.49
C ILE A 47 -7.35 -17.63 -1.39
N ILE A 48 -7.55 -16.33 -1.14
CA ILE A 48 -8.44 -15.48 -1.96
C ILE A 48 -7.97 -15.44 -3.42
N PHE A 49 -6.68 -15.23 -3.68
CA PHE A 49 -6.13 -15.22 -5.03
C PHE A 49 -6.23 -16.58 -5.71
N THR A 50 -6.02 -17.67 -4.96
CA THR A 50 -6.21 -19.05 -5.46
C THR A 50 -7.65 -19.28 -5.90
N VAL A 51 -8.61 -18.94 -5.06
CA VAL A 51 -10.04 -19.07 -5.37
C VAL A 51 -10.40 -18.21 -6.60
N TRP A 52 -9.86 -16.98 -6.67
CA TRP A 52 -10.11 -16.10 -7.82
C TRP A 52 -9.53 -16.66 -9.12
N MET A 53 -8.32 -17.22 -9.08
CA MET A 53 -7.72 -17.91 -10.24
C MET A 53 -8.56 -19.11 -10.70
N LEU A 54 -9.15 -19.87 -9.77
CA LEU A 54 -10.07 -20.97 -10.08
C LEU A 54 -11.31 -20.46 -10.80
N ILE A 55 -11.93 -19.39 -10.27
CA ILE A 55 -13.16 -18.81 -10.85
C ILE A 55 -12.91 -18.23 -12.24
N THR A 56 -11.77 -17.55 -12.45
CA THR A 56 -11.43 -16.88 -13.71
C THR A 56 -10.77 -17.80 -14.72
N GLY A 57 -10.39 -19.01 -14.31
CA GLY A 57 -9.67 -19.95 -15.18
C GLY A 57 -8.22 -19.54 -15.48
N SER A 58 -7.65 -18.59 -14.74
CA SER A 58 -6.32 -18.02 -15.04
C SER A 58 -5.15 -18.99 -14.79
N TRP A 59 -5.40 -20.21 -14.34
CA TRP A 59 -4.38 -21.24 -14.13
C TRP A 59 -3.55 -21.58 -15.38
N HIS A 60 -4.12 -21.42 -16.56
CA HIS A 60 -3.38 -21.66 -17.81
C HIS A 60 -2.18 -20.73 -17.97
N GLU A 61 -2.19 -19.53 -17.34
CA GLU A 61 -1.09 -18.57 -17.40
C GLU A 61 0.19 -19.10 -16.71
N LEU A 62 0.06 -20.03 -15.76
CA LEU A 62 1.21 -20.66 -15.10
C LEU A 62 2.10 -21.41 -16.08
N ARG A 63 1.56 -21.84 -17.25
CA ARG A 63 2.35 -22.46 -18.32
C ARG A 63 3.24 -21.48 -19.09
N LEU A 64 2.99 -20.18 -18.95
CA LEU A 64 3.76 -19.10 -19.58
C LEU A 64 5.00 -18.70 -18.76
N LEU A 65 5.17 -19.27 -17.57
CA LEU A 65 6.21 -18.88 -16.63
C LEU A 65 7.57 -19.39 -17.08
N THR A 66 8.50 -18.47 -17.26
CA THR A 66 9.91 -18.77 -17.48
C THR A 66 10.67 -18.71 -16.14
N PRO A 67 11.86 -19.35 -16.02
CA PRO A 67 12.67 -19.23 -14.80
C PRO A 67 12.98 -17.79 -14.39
N LEU A 68 13.24 -16.92 -15.37
CA LEU A 68 13.47 -15.49 -15.12
C LEU A 68 12.23 -14.80 -14.56
N LEU A 69 11.04 -15.14 -15.09
CA LEU A 69 9.77 -14.56 -14.60
C LEU A 69 9.47 -15.04 -13.19
N LEU A 70 9.69 -16.31 -12.89
CA LEU A 70 9.58 -16.86 -11.54
C LEU A 70 10.53 -16.16 -10.56
N ALA A 71 11.80 -15.93 -10.94
CA ALA A 71 12.76 -15.20 -10.12
C ALA A 71 12.30 -13.75 -9.82
N ARG A 72 11.66 -13.09 -10.80
CA ARG A 72 11.08 -11.75 -10.59
C ARG A 72 9.91 -11.78 -9.60
N PHE A 73 9.03 -12.77 -9.69
CA PHE A 73 7.95 -12.93 -8.72
C PHE A 73 8.45 -13.32 -7.32
N ALA A 74 9.52 -14.14 -7.25
CA ALA A 74 10.18 -14.42 -5.98
C ALA A 74 10.74 -13.14 -5.36
N PHE A 75 11.40 -12.29 -6.15
CA PHE A 75 11.89 -11.00 -5.68
C PHE A 75 10.74 -10.07 -5.23
N LEU A 76 9.64 -10.00 -6.00
CA LEU A 76 8.43 -9.26 -5.60
C LEU A 76 7.85 -9.78 -4.29
N GLY A 77 7.74 -11.10 -4.12
CA GLY A 77 7.23 -11.72 -2.89
C GLY A 77 8.10 -11.42 -1.67
N LEU A 78 9.42 -11.25 -1.86
CA LEU A 78 10.30 -10.81 -0.79
C LEU A 78 10.06 -9.33 -0.42
N ILE A 79 9.94 -8.45 -1.42
CA ILE A 79 9.68 -7.01 -1.17
C ILE A 79 8.32 -6.85 -0.52
N ALA A 80 7.26 -7.33 -1.14
CA ALA A 80 5.90 -7.35 -0.64
C ALA A 80 5.23 -8.66 -1.07
N PRO A 81 4.69 -9.44 -0.15
CA PRO A 81 4.23 -9.04 1.20
C PRO A 81 5.27 -9.08 2.33
N VAL A 82 6.48 -9.63 2.16
CA VAL A 82 7.31 -9.93 3.33
C VAL A 82 7.92 -8.68 3.96
N VAL A 83 8.93 -8.09 3.34
CA VAL A 83 9.72 -7.03 3.99
C VAL A 83 8.90 -5.76 4.20
N TYR A 84 8.10 -5.36 3.21
CA TYR A 84 7.22 -4.19 3.31
C TYR A 84 6.28 -4.29 4.53
N TYR A 85 5.53 -5.38 4.65
CA TYR A 85 4.56 -5.51 5.74
C TYR A 85 5.21 -5.74 7.10
N LEU A 86 6.35 -6.43 7.18
CA LEU A 86 7.10 -6.52 8.45
C LEU A 86 7.53 -5.13 8.94
N MET A 87 8.02 -4.27 8.04
CA MET A 87 8.38 -2.89 8.37
C MET A 87 7.16 -2.06 8.75
N LEU A 88 6.08 -2.16 7.95
CA LEU A 88 4.85 -1.42 8.17
C LEU A 88 4.19 -1.81 9.50
N PHE A 89 4.00 -3.11 9.75
CA PHE A 89 3.35 -3.58 10.97
C PHE A 89 4.19 -3.24 12.20
N LYS A 90 5.54 -3.31 12.10
CA LYS A 90 6.40 -2.86 13.19
C LYS A 90 6.33 -1.35 13.41
N ALA A 91 6.14 -0.56 12.35
CA ALA A 91 5.86 0.86 12.49
C ALA A 91 4.55 1.12 13.25
N TYR A 92 3.47 0.38 12.94
CA TYR A 92 2.20 0.46 13.67
C TYR A 92 2.29 -0.05 15.11
N ASP A 93 3.19 -0.99 15.41
CA ASP A 93 3.48 -1.42 16.77
C ASP A 93 4.11 -0.30 17.61
N LEU A 94 5.00 0.48 17.01
CA LEU A 94 5.80 1.53 17.65
C LEU A 94 5.16 2.94 17.60
N LEU A 95 4.16 3.15 16.77
CA LEU A 95 3.52 4.46 16.56
C LEU A 95 2.00 4.37 16.71
N PRO A 96 1.33 5.46 17.12
CA PRO A 96 -0.11 5.60 16.93
C PRO A 96 -0.51 5.42 15.45
N ALA A 97 -1.68 4.82 15.21
CA ALA A 97 -2.16 4.56 13.86
C ALA A 97 -2.28 5.84 13.02
N GLN A 98 -2.77 6.91 13.64
CA GLN A 98 -2.92 8.25 13.03
C GLN A 98 -1.58 8.88 12.59
N ILE A 99 -0.44 8.35 13.02
CA ILE A 99 0.90 8.80 12.62
C ILE A 99 1.47 7.86 11.55
N ALA A 100 1.44 6.55 11.80
CA ALA A 100 2.03 5.55 10.92
C ALA A 100 1.41 5.57 9.52
N GLN A 101 0.08 5.63 9.44
CA GLN A 101 -0.64 5.58 8.17
C GLN A 101 -0.32 6.77 7.25
N PRO A 102 -0.47 8.05 7.65
CA PRO A 102 -0.15 9.16 6.77
C PRO A 102 1.31 9.18 6.29
N ILE A 103 2.25 8.77 7.14
CA ILE A 103 3.66 8.68 6.75
C ILE A 103 3.85 7.64 5.64
N ASN A 104 3.20 6.47 5.74
CA ASN A 104 3.29 5.47 4.69
C ASN A 104 2.73 5.98 3.35
N TYR A 105 1.76 6.89 3.35
CA TYR A 105 1.19 7.48 2.14
C TYR A 105 2.10 8.44 1.37
N ILE A 106 3.35 8.69 1.81
CA ILE A 106 4.35 9.41 1.00
C ILE A 106 4.97 8.57 -0.13
N TRP A 107 4.64 7.28 -0.23
CA TRP A 107 5.20 6.35 -1.22
C TRP A 107 5.20 6.88 -2.67
N PRO A 108 4.23 7.70 -3.17
CA PRO A 108 4.30 8.22 -4.53
C PRO A 108 5.45 9.21 -4.75
N ILE A 109 5.88 9.89 -3.68
CA ILE A 109 7.05 10.80 -3.72
C ILE A 109 8.31 9.96 -3.82
N LEU A 110 8.42 8.93 -2.97
CA LEU A 110 9.57 8.02 -2.97
C LEU A 110 9.69 7.26 -4.29
N LEU A 111 8.56 6.85 -4.88
CA LEU A 111 8.52 6.26 -6.23
C LEU A 111 9.03 7.25 -7.28
N ALA A 112 8.63 8.54 -7.23
CA ALA A 112 9.10 9.54 -8.18
C ALA A 112 10.62 9.75 -8.08
N VAL A 113 11.18 9.74 -6.87
CA VAL A 113 12.63 9.82 -6.63
C VAL A 113 13.34 8.58 -7.18
N LEU A 114 12.80 7.39 -6.89
CA LEU A 114 13.36 6.12 -7.35
C LEU A 114 13.40 6.03 -8.87
N LEU A 115 12.31 6.39 -9.54
CA LEU A 115 12.24 6.42 -11.02
C LEU A 115 13.23 7.42 -11.61
N ALA A 116 13.38 8.61 -11.03
CA ALA A 116 14.34 9.59 -11.49
C ALA A 116 15.79 9.06 -11.40
N PHE A 117 16.09 8.33 -10.34
CA PHE A 117 17.41 7.72 -10.14
C PHE A 117 17.68 6.60 -11.16
N ILE A 118 16.71 5.69 -11.36
CA ILE A 118 16.85 4.54 -12.26
C ILE A 118 16.88 4.97 -13.73
N GLU A 119 15.97 5.88 -14.13
CA GLU A 119 15.90 6.39 -15.50
C GLU A 119 17.00 7.42 -15.81
N LYS A 120 17.80 7.82 -14.82
CA LYS A 120 18.81 8.90 -14.91
C LYS A 120 18.23 10.21 -15.45
N LYS A 121 16.94 10.45 -15.18
CA LYS A 121 16.25 11.68 -15.58
C LYS A 121 15.99 12.55 -14.36
N PRO A 122 16.43 13.82 -14.36
CA PRO A 122 16.20 14.70 -13.21
C PRO A 122 14.71 14.93 -12.98
N ILE A 123 14.33 15.00 -11.70
CA ILE A 123 12.97 15.40 -11.32
C ILE A 123 12.74 16.84 -11.82
N PRO A 124 11.67 17.12 -12.56
CA PRO A 124 11.34 18.49 -12.98
C PRO A 124 11.28 19.44 -11.79
N LYS A 125 11.91 20.61 -11.89
CA LYS A 125 11.99 21.60 -10.80
C LYS A 125 10.62 21.96 -10.21
N SER A 126 9.58 21.99 -11.06
CA SER A 126 8.20 22.26 -10.63
C SER A 126 7.64 21.24 -9.64
N LYS A 127 8.18 20.00 -9.58
CA LYS A 127 7.73 18.97 -8.65
C LYS A 127 8.35 19.08 -7.25
N TYR A 128 9.47 19.79 -7.11
CA TYR A 128 10.11 19.96 -5.81
C TYR A 128 9.20 20.64 -4.79
N ALA A 129 8.40 21.63 -5.21
CA ALA A 129 7.48 22.33 -4.33
C ALA A 129 6.49 21.36 -3.66
N GLY A 130 5.82 20.50 -4.44
CA GLY A 130 4.90 19.52 -3.89
C GLY A 130 5.60 18.47 -3.01
N MET A 131 6.83 18.08 -3.36
CA MET A 131 7.62 17.14 -2.54
C MET A 131 7.98 17.76 -1.19
N ILE A 132 8.43 19.01 -1.16
CA ILE A 132 8.77 19.76 0.07
C ILE A 132 7.53 19.93 0.95
N VAL A 133 6.38 20.29 0.36
CA VAL A 133 5.11 20.39 1.10
C VAL A 133 4.71 19.06 1.74
N SER A 134 4.80 17.96 0.99
CA SER A 134 4.47 16.63 1.54
C SER A 134 5.43 16.20 2.65
N LEU A 135 6.73 16.42 2.49
CA LEU A 135 7.71 16.12 3.54
C LEU A 135 7.50 17.01 4.77
N GLY A 136 7.14 18.29 4.57
CA GLY A 136 6.70 19.17 5.65
C GLY A 136 5.51 18.61 6.43
N GLY A 137 4.56 18.00 5.74
CA GLY A 137 3.43 17.28 6.35
C GLY A 137 3.88 16.13 7.26
N VAL A 138 4.86 15.34 6.84
CA VAL A 138 5.45 14.28 7.69
C VAL A 138 6.05 14.88 8.97
N VAL A 139 6.79 15.99 8.85
CA VAL A 139 7.38 16.70 10.02
C VAL A 139 6.29 17.20 10.95
N VAL A 140 5.21 17.80 10.42
CA VAL A 140 4.07 18.31 11.23
C VAL A 140 3.41 17.18 12.01
N ILE A 141 3.15 16.02 11.39
CA ILE A 141 2.58 14.85 12.08
C ILE A 141 3.54 14.35 13.17
N SER A 142 4.81 14.18 12.81
CA SER A 142 5.82 13.59 13.70
C SER A 142 6.11 14.47 14.93
N LEU A 143 6.10 15.79 14.77
CA LEU A 143 6.31 16.72 15.89
C LEU A 143 5.04 16.91 16.73
N GLY A 144 3.88 16.99 16.08
CA GLY A 144 2.60 17.22 16.75
C GLY A 144 2.13 16.04 17.59
N GLY A 145 2.53 14.82 17.24
CA GLY A 145 2.15 13.59 17.96
C GLY A 145 2.82 13.43 19.35
N ARG A 146 3.81 14.25 19.69
CA ARG A 146 4.53 14.17 20.98
C ARG A 146 3.64 14.35 22.22
N GLY A 147 2.44 14.92 22.04
CA GLY A 147 1.48 15.14 23.14
C GLY A 147 0.60 13.93 23.50
N ILE A 148 0.57 12.86 22.70
CA ILE A 148 -0.37 11.73 22.89
C ILE A 148 0.24 10.61 23.72
N SER A 149 1.54 10.30 23.56
CA SER A 149 2.17 9.12 24.14
C SER A 149 3.58 9.34 24.69
N GLY A 150 3.95 10.58 24.97
CA GLY A 150 5.34 10.90 25.35
C GLY A 150 6.26 10.97 24.13
N GLU A 151 7.43 10.34 24.19
CA GLU A 151 8.37 10.35 23.06
C GLU A 151 7.90 9.48 21.90
N ILE A 152 7.76 10.08 20.71
CA ILE A 152 7.47 9.34 19.49
C ILE A 152 8.70 8.54 19.07
N SER A 153 8.50 7.28 18.77
CA SER A 153 9.57 6.38 18.31
C SER A 153 10.16 6.83 16.97
N ALA A 154 11.40 7.32 16.99
CA ALA A 154 12.15 7.64 15.78
C ALA A 154 12.33 6.40 14.88
N VAL A 155 12.50 5.22 15.50
CA VAL A 155 12.56 3.92 14.80
C VAL A 155 11.23 3.64 14.08
N GLY A 156 10.10 3.89 14.73
CA GLY A 156 8.78 3.73 14.12
C GLY A 156 8.60 4.62 12.89
N ILE A 157 9.00 5.90 12.98
CA ILE A 157 8.96 6.83 11.84
C ILE A 157 9.84 6.32 10.68
N LEU A 158 11.09 5.90 10.99
CA LEU A 158 11.99 5.37 9.98
C LEU A 158 11.41 4.14 9.29
N LEU A 159 10.84 3.21 10.05
CA LEU A 159 10.19 2.01 9.51
C LEU A 159 8.99 2.36 8.61
N ALA A 160 8.18 3.34 8.98
CA ALA A 160 7.08 3.82 8.15
C ALA A 160 7.58 4.42 6.81
N ILE A 161 8.67 5.19 6.83
CA ILE A 161 9.28 5.75 5.62
C ILE A 161 9.90 4.64 4.75
N VAL A 162 10.62 3.68 5.36
CA VAL A 162 11.22 2.55 4.64
C VAL A 162 10.12 1.68 4.02
N SER A 163 9.03 1.43 4.73
CA SER A 163 7.89 0.69 4.18
C SER A 163 7.28 1.41 2.97
N ALA A 164 7.13 2.74 3.03
CA ALA A 164 6.65 3.54 1.90
C ALA A 164 7.59 3.44 0.67
N PHE A 165 8.91 3.41 0.89
CA PHE A 165 9.89 3.19 -0.17
C PHE A 165 9.76 1.79 -0.80
N LEU A 166 9.65 0.75 0.03
CA LEU A 166 9.47 -0.63 -0.44
C LEU A 166 8.16 -0.80 -1.22
N TRP A 167 7.10 -0.13 -0.83
CA TRP A 167 5.84 -0.10 -1.55
C TRP A 167 5.97 0.55 -2.93
N GLY A 168 6.68 1.69 -3.02
CA GLY A 168 7.01 2.30 -4.31
C GLY A 168 7.86 1.38 -5.20
N LEU A 169 8.85 0.71 -4.64
CA LEU A 169 9.69 -0.26 -5.33
C LEU A 169 8.86 -1.46 -5.85
N TYR A 170 7.97 -2.00 -5.02
CA TYR A 170 7.03 -3.06 -5.41
C TYR A 170 6.22 -2.64 -6.64
N TRP A 171 5.58 -1.48 -6.60
CA TRP A 171 4.77 -1.00 -7.72
C TRP A 171 5.57 -0.81 -9.01
N MET A 172 6.78 -0.28 -8.92
CA MET A 172 7.66 -0.11 -10.06
C MET A 172 8.01 -1.45 -10.71
N VAL A 173 8.38 -2.46 -9.90
CA VAL A 173 8.73 -3.79 -10.42
C VAL A 173 7.48 -4.50 -10.95
N ASN A 174 6.34 -4.43 -10.24
CA ASN A 174 5.09 -5.05 -10.66
C ASN A 174 4.58 -4.47 -11.99
N ASP A 175 4.65 -3.14 -12.19
CA ASP A 175 4.26 -2.51 -13.47
C ASP A 175 5.09 -3.03 -14.64
N SER A 176 6.35 -3.38 -14.41
CA SER A 176 7.20 -3.97 -15.45
C SER A 176 6.76 -5.37 -15.92
N LEU A 177 5.87 -6.01 -15.18
CA LEU A 177 5.36 -7.37 -15.44
C LEU A 177 3.92 -7.42 -15.95
N LYS A 178 3.24 -6.27 -16.04
CA LYS A 178 1.78 -6.16 -16.35
C LYS A 178 1.35 -6.82 -17.66
N ASP A 179 2.26 -6.87 -18.65
CA ASP A 179 1.98 -7.46 -19.97
C ASP A 179 2.37 -8.95 -20.06
N LYS A 180 2.84 -9.56 -18.98
CA LYS A 180 3.30 -10.95 -18.94
C LYS A 180 2.23 -11.92 -18.47
N VAL A 181 1.48 -11.53 -17.44
CA VAL A 181 0.39 -12.31 -16.84
C VAL A 181 -0.73 -11.38 -16.38
N SER A 182 -1.90 -11.93 -16.08
CA SER A 182 -3.00 -11.17 -15.49
C SER A 182 -2.65 -10.64 -14.10
N GLU A 183 -3.40 -9.62 -13.62
CA GLU A 183 -3.19 -9.06 -12.28
C GLU A 183 -3.32 -10.13 -11.20
N VAL A 184 -4.33 -10.99 -11.31
CA VAL A 184 -4.59 -12.04 -10.32
C VAL A 184 -3.48 -13.06 -10.28
N THR A 185 -2.95 -13.47 -11.43
CA THR A 185 -1.79 -14.38 -11.52
C THR A 185 -0.53 -13.72 -10.94
N SER A 186 -0.33 -12.42 -11.19
CA SER A 186 0.77 -11.66 -10.58
C SER A 186 0.67 -11.64 -9.06
N LEU A 187 -0.51 -11.33 -8.51
CA LEU A 187 -0.77 -11.33 -7.06
C LEU A 187 -0.60 -12.73 -6.46
N PHE A 188 -1.17 -13.75 -7.10
CA PHE A 188 -1.01 -15.13 -6.65
C PHE A 188 0.46 -15.52 -6.56
N LEU A 189 1.25 -15.33 -7.60
CA LEU A 189 2.66 -15.69 -7.61
C LEU A 189 3.48 -14.92 -6.59
N THR A 190 3.22 -13.62 -6.47
CA THR A 190 3.87 -12.75 -5.49
C THR A 190 3.62 -13.24 -4.06
N PHE A 191 2.36 -13.52 -3.73
CA PHE A 191 2.00 -13.99 -2.39
C PHE A 191 2.37 -15.46 -2.16
N PHE A 192 2.39 -16.28 -3.19
CA PHE A 192 2.89 -17.65 -3.11
C PHE A 192 4.38 -17.68 -2.69
N PHE A 193 5.24 -16.90 -3.35
CA PHE A 193 6.63 -16.79 -2.94
C PHE A 193 6.78 -16.11 -1.58
N GLY A 194 5.97 -15.08 -1.31
CA GLY A 194 5.90 -14.46 0.01
C GLY A 194 5.60 -15.48 1.11
N MET A 195 4.63 -16.37 0.88
CA MET A 195 4.28 -17.44 1.81
C MET A 195 5.42 -18.46 2.02
N ILE A 196 6.17 -18.79 0.97
CA ILE A 196 7.37 -19.63 1.09
C ILE A 196 8.40 -18.97 2.02
N TYR A 197 8.67 -17.68 1.85
CA TYR A 197 9.61 -16.96 2.74
C TYR A 197 9.10 -16.89 4.17
N LEU A 198 7.82 -16.67 4.38
CA LEU A 198 7.23 -16.66 5.72
C LEU A 198 7.24 -18.04 6.35
N PHE A 199 7.02 -19.11 5.58
CA PHE A 199 7.13 -20.46 6.07
C PHE A 199 8.57 -20.79 6.53
N ILE A 200 9.57 -20.40 5.75
CA ILE A 200 10.98 -20.53 6.15
C ILE A 200 11.26 -19.63 7.36
N GLY A 201 10.76 -18.40 7.37
CA GLY A 201 10.93 -17.45 8.46
C GLY A 201 10.36 -17.95 9.80
N ASN A 202 9.32 -18.80 9.76
CA ASN A 202 8.72 -19.38 10.97
C ASN A 202 9.67 -20.25 11.79
N PHE A 203 10.73 -20.79 11.19
CA PHE A 203 11.77 -21.51 11.92
C PHE A 203 12.61 -20.59 12.81
N PHE A 204 12.70 -19.29 12.48
CA PHE A 204 13.46 -18.29 13.21
C PHE A 204 12.56 -17.37 14.06
N PHE A 205 11.35 -17.12 13.60
CA PHE A 205 10.36 -16.24 14.22
C PHE A 205 9.03 -16.97 14.35
N PRO A 206 8.84 -17.80 15.41
CA PRO A 206 7.62 -18.59 15.57
C PRO A 206 6.38 -17.70 15.55
N ILE A 207 5.33 -18.15 14.87
CA ILE A 207 4.02 -17.46 14.79
C ILE A 207 3.45 -17.22 16.18
N GLY A 208 3.75 -18.12 17.12
CA GLY A 208 3.20 -18.09 18.48
C GLY A 208 1.83 -18.76 18.56
N HIS A 209 1.23 -18.67 19.74
CA HIS A 209 -0.12 -19.17 19.94
C HIS A 209 -1.14 -18.22 19.31
N LEU A 210 -2.03 -18.77 18.48
CA LEU A 210 -3.07 -17.98 17.82
C LEU A 210 -4.40 -18.22 18.55
N GLU A 211 -4.86 -17.23 19.28
CA GLU A 211 -6.21 -17.24 19.83
C GLU A 211 -7.25 -17.01 18.71
N PRO A 212 -8.49 -17.48 18.86
CA PRO A 212 -9.53 -17.33 17.83
C PRO A 212 -9.75 -15.86 17.41
N GLY A 213 -9.73 -14.91 18.35
CA GLY A 213 -9.88 -13.49 18.05
C GLY A 213 -8.72 -12.92 17.24
N SER A 214 -7.48 -13.30 17.59
CA SER A 214 -6.28 -12.91 16.85
C SER A 214 -6.27 -13.47 15.43
N LEU A 215 -6.66 -14.75 15.29
CA LEU A 215 -6.76 -15.39 13.99
C LEU A 215 -7.79 -14.66 13.10
N MET A 216 -8.96 -14.32 13.64
CA MET A 216 -9.99 -13.56 12.91
C MET A 216 -9.47 -12.18 12.48
N ALA A 217 -8.75 -11.47 13.36
CA ALA A 217 -8.15 -10.17 13.01
C ALA A 217 -7.10 -10.31 11.90
N GLY A 218 -6.23 -11.32 11.97
CA GLY A 218 -5.25 -11.61 10.91
C GLY A 218 -5.93 -11.98 9.58
N MET A 219 -7.00 -12.78 9.62
CA MET A 219 -7.79 -13.11 8.43
C MET A 219 -8.49 -11.88 7.85
N TYR A 220 -9.03 -11.01 8.70
CA TYR A 220 -9.60 -9.74 8.26
C TYR A 220 -8.57 -8.88 7.51
N ILE A 221 -7.37 -8.75 8.07
CA ILE A 221 -6.27 -8.02 7.42
C ILE A 221 -5.92 -8.66 6.08
N GLY A 222 -5.79 -9.98 6.03
CA GLY A 222 -5.53 -10.70 4.78
C GLY A 222 -6.60 -10.48 3.72
N ALA A 223 -7.87 -10.42 4.13
CA ALA A 223 -8.99 -10.22 3.21
C ALA A 223 -9.12 -8.75 2.74
N PHE A 224 -9.04 -7.79 3.69
CA PHE A 224 -9.41 -6.38 3.43
C PHE A 224 -8.23 -5.43 3.31
N GLU A 225 -7.00 -5.87 3.57
CA GLU A 225 -5.81 -5.14 3.20
C GLU A 225 -5.18 -5.67 1.92
N MET A 226 -4.94 -6.99 1.85
CA MET A 226 -4.12 -7.61 0.81
C MET A 226 -4.95 -8.28 -0.29
N GLY A 227 -6.06 -8.94 0.05
CA GLY A 227 -6.83 -9.79 -0.86
C GLY A 227 -7.76 -9.00 -1.79
N VAL A 228 -8.98 -8.77 -1.31
CA VAL A 228 -10.05 -8.14 -2.11
C VAL A 228 -9.66 -6.77 -2.67
N PRO A 229 -9.09 -5.84 -1.88
CA PRO A 229 -8.78 -4.52 -2.41
C PRO A 229 -7.70 -4.53 -3.48
N TYR A 230 -6.71 -5.42 -3.42
CA TYR A 230 -5.71 -5.52 -4.48
C TYR A 230 -6.31 -5.99 -5.80
N ILE A 231 -7.21 -6.98 -5.77
CA ILE A 231 -7.94 -7.42 -6.96
C ILE A 231 -8.79 -6.27 -7.50
N CYS A 232 -9.60 -5.65 -6.65
CA CYS A 232 -10.49 -4.57 -7.05
C CYS A 232 -9.73 -3.38 -7.63
N PHE A 233 -8.68 -2.95 -6.97
CA PHE A 233 -7.86 -1.81 -7.41
C PHE A 233 -7.07 -2.12 -8.68
N GLY A 234 -6.48 -3.31 -8.78
CA GLY A 234 -5.75 -3.76 -9.97
C GLY A 234 -6.66 -3.81 -11.20
N ILE A 235 -7.86 -4.35 -11.08
CA ILE A 235 -8.86 -4.34 -12.15
C ILE A 235 -9.27 -2.90 -12.49
N ALA A 236 -9.54 -2.07 -11.48
CA ALA A 236 -9.94 -0.68 -11.68
C ALA A 236 -8.90 0.11 -12.48
N ILE A 237 -7.61 -0.03 -12.16
CA ILE A 237 -6.51 0.64 -12.86
C ILE A 237 -6.39 0.16 -14.31
N ARG A 238 -6.57 -1.13 -14.57
CA ARG A 238 -6.46 -1.68 -15.92
C ARG A 238 -7.64 -1.31 -16.82
N GLU A 239 -8.87 -1.24 -16.27
CA GLU A 239 -10.07 -0.96 -17.04
C GLU A 239 -10.38 0.54 -17.20
N THR A 240 -9.80 1.40 -16.38
CA THR A 240 -10.14 2.82 -16.38
C THR A 240 -9.54 3.57 -17.56
N ARG A 241 -10.29 4.54 -18.09
CA ARG A 241 -9.77 5.56 -19.02
C ARG A 241 -9.05 6.71 -18.31
N ASN A 242 -9.16 6.80 -16.98
CA ASN A 242 -8.55 7.86 -16.17
C ASN A 242 -7.84 7.27 -14.93
N PRO A 243 -6.63 6.68 -15.11
CA PRO A 243 -5.87 6.12 -13.99
C PRO A 243 -5.55 7.15 -12.89
N ALA A 244 -5.44 8.43 -13.24
CA ALA A 244 -5.18 9.49 -12.27
C ALA A 244 -6.32 9.61 -11.25
N LEU A 245 -7.59 9.51 -11.71
CA LEU A 245 -8.75 9.54 -10.83
C LEU A 245 -8.73 8.37 -9.84
N ILE A 246 -8.51 7.14 -10.34
CA ILE A 246 -8.48 5.94 -9.50
C ILE A 246 -7.37 6.04 -8.45
N ASN A 247 -6.17 6.48 -8.85
CA ASN A 247 -5.07 6.69 -7.91
C ASN A 247 -5.38 7.80 -6.87
N GLN A 248 -6.07 8.88 -7.26
CA GLN A 248 -6.45 9.93 -6.33
C GLN A 248 -7.49 9.48 -5.31
N MET A 249 -8.38 8.56 -5.67
CA MET A 249 -9.37 8.00 -4.74
C MET A 249 -8.70 7.33 -3.54
N CYS A 250 -7.52 6.71 -3.71
CA CYS A 250 -6.79 6.08 -2.60
C CYS A 250 -6.43 7.05 -1.48
N TYR A 251 -6.28 8.35 -1.79
CA TYR A 251 -5.97 9.37 -0.77
C TYR A 251 -7.16 9.68 0.16
N LEU A 252 -8.35 9.17 -0.15
CA LEU A 252 -9.49 9.23 0.77
C LEU A 252 -9.35 8.24 1.93
N ALA A 253 -8.64 7.12 1.72
CA ALA A 253 -8.51 6.08 2.75
C ALA A 253 -7.94 6.59 4.08
N PRO A 254 -6.81 7.32 4.13
CA PRO A 254 -6.30 7.84 5.40
C PRO A 254 -7.22 8.86 6.07
N PHE A 255 -7.97 9.67 5.31
CA PHE A 255 -8.97 10.57 5.92
C PHE A 255 -10.13 9.80 6.55
N LEU A 256 -10.68 8.83 5.84
CA LEU A 256 -11.75 7.97 6.36
C LEU A 256 -11.27 7.14 7.56
N SER A 257 -10.02 6.67 7.51
CA SER A 257 -9.41 5.90 8.57
C SER A 257 -9.30 6.67 9.89
N LEU A 258 -9.05 7.99 9.86
CA LEU A 258 -8.98 8.79 11.09
C LEU A 258 -10.27 8.73 11.91
N PHE A 259 -11.43 8.72 11.26
CA PHE A 259 -12.71 8.59 11.96
C PHE A 259 -12.83 7.22 12.63
N ILE A 260 -12.41 6.15 11.93
CA ILE A 260 -12.48 4.78 12.46
C ILE A 260 -11.48 4.59 13.60
N ILE A 261 -10.26 5.11 13.47
CA ILE A 261 -9.22 5.12 14.49
C ILE A 261 -9.74 5.82 15.76
N SER A 262 -10.32 7.01 15.61
CA SER A 262 -10.85 7.78 16.74
C SER A 262 -11.95 7.04 17.50
N ILE A 263 -12.87 6.38 16.78
CA ILE A 263 -14.02 5.69 17.38
C ILE A 263 -13.62 4.34 17.98
N VAL A 264 -12.80 3.55 17.28
CA VAL A 264 -12.54 2.15 17.66
C VAL A 264 -11.34 2.03 18.61
N LEU A 265 -10.29 2.83 18.39
CA LEU A 265 -9.08 2.81 19.22
C LEU A 265 -9.13 3.86 20.33
N GLU A 266 -10.16 4.71 20.35
CA GLU A 266 -10.30 5.84 21.28
C GLU A 266 -9.06 6.78 21.24
N GLU A 267 -8.30 6.76 20.11
CA GLU A 267 -7.17 7.67 19.91
C GLU A 267 -7.67 9.08 19.63
N PRO A 268 -7.34 10.10 20.47
CA PRO A 268 -7.67 11.48 20.19
C PRO A 268 -6.89 11.96 18.95
N ILE A 269 -7.59 12.33 17.88
CA ILE A 269 -6.95 12.78 16.65
C ILE A 269 -6.43 14.21 16.84
N MET A 270 -5.12 14.36 16.71
CA MET A 270 -4.47 15.67 16.87
C MET A 270 -4.70 16.58 15.67
N PRO A 271 -4.90 17.89 15.88
CA PRO A 271 -4.98 18.87 14.79
C PRO A 271 -3.77 18.81 13.83
N SER A 272 -2.58 18.50 14.35
CA SER A 272 -1.37 18.29 13.55
C SER A 272 -1.49 17.10 12.58
N THR A 273 -2.23 16.05 12.95
CA THR A 273 -2.47 14.89 12.06
C THR A 273 -3.31 15.32 10.85
N TYR A 274 -4.39 16.08 11.04
CA TYR A 274 -5.18 16.62 9.94
C TYR A 274 -4.35 17.57 9.07
N ALA A 275 -3.64 18.52 9.69
CA ALA A 275 -2.82 19.50 8.97
C ALA A 275 -1.72 18.79 8.15
N GLY A 276 -1.01 17.87 8.75
CA GLY A 276 0.06 17.13 8.07
C GLY A 276 -0.47 16.22 6.95
N LEU A 277 -1.62 15.57 7.16
CA LEU A 277 -2.26 14.75 6.13
C LEU A 277 -2.70 15.59 4.92
N VAL A 278 -3.28 16.78 5.15
CA VAL A 278 -3.64 17.72 4.09
C VAL A 278 -2.39 18.17 3.32
N LEU A 279 -1.28 18.46 4.01
CA LEU A 279 -0.02 18.83 3.37
C LEU A 279 0.55 17.67 2.53
N ILE A 280 0.57 16.44 3.06
CA ILE A 280 1.06 15.26 2.34
C ILE A 280 0.28 15.07 1.04
N ILE A 281 -1.04 14.98 1.15
CA ILE A 281 -1.90 14.71 0.01
C ILE A 281 -1.93 15.90 -0.95
N GLY A 282 -2.01 17.11 -0.43
CA GLY A 282 -1.96 18.33 -1.24
C GLY A 282 -0.71 18.41 -2.11
N GLY A 283 0.46 18.12 -1.54
CA GLY A 283 1.72 18.09 -2.29
C GLY A 283 1.77 16.99 -3.34
N ILE A 284 1.24 15.80 -3.05
CA ILE A 284 1.17 14.69 -4.02
C ILE A 284 0.22 15.03 -5.17
N VAL A 285 -0.99 15.51 -4.88
CA VAL A 285 -1.98 15.90 -5.90
C VAL A 285 -1.46 17.04 -6.77
N TYR A 286 -0.78 18.02 -6.18
CA TYR A 286 -0.13 19.10 -6.93
C TYR A 286 0.90 18.54 -7.93
N ASN A 287 1.74 17.60 -7.52
CA ASN A 287 2.72 16.96 -8.39
C ASN A 287 2.08 16.15 -9.52
N GLN A 288 0.97 15.47 -9.26
CA GLN A 288 0.23 14.74 -10.29
C GLN A 288 -0.43 15.68 -11.30
N TYR A 289 -0.99 16.81 -10.84
CA TYR A 289 -1.56 17.84 -11.71
C TYR A 289 -0.53 18.41 -12.68
N LEU A 290 0.69 18.72 -12.21
CA LEU A 290 1.79 19.19 -13.05
C LEU A 290 2.21 18.14 -14.08
N ALA A 291 2.26 16.85 -13.68
CA ALA A 291 2.57 15.76 -14.61
C ALA A 291 1.53 15.63 -15.73
N GLY A 292 0.26 15.87 -15.42
CA GLY A 292 -0.82 15.87 -16.41
C GLY A 292 -0.71 17.01 -17.44
N LYS A 293 -0.25 18.18 -17.02
CA LYS A 293 -0.05 19.33 -17.94
C LYS A 293 1.10 19.12 -18.93
N THR A 294 2.18 18.50 -18.50
CA THR A 294 3.35 18.25 -19.35
C THR A 294 3.14 17.13 -20.39
N ARG A 295 2.12 16.28 -20.20
CA ARG A 295 1.76 15.19 -21.12
C ARG A 295 0.74 15.58 -22.20
N ARG A 296 0.13 16.76 -22.15
CA ARG A 296 -0.73 17.23 -23.25
C ARG A 296 0.18 17.59 -24.43
N PRO A 297 0.07 16.93 -25.62
CA PRO A 297 0.79 17.34 -26.80
C PRO A 297 0.38 18.78 -27.12
N ALA A 298 1.36 19.62 -27.44
CA ALA A 298 1.09 20.92 -27.99
C ALA A 298 0.11 20.71 -29.17
N SER A 299 -1.05 21.35 -29.09
CA SER A 299 -2.03 21.33 -30.17
C SER A 299 -1.30 21.69 -31.46
N SER A 300 -1.30 20.77 -32.44
CA SER A 300 -0.79 21.10 -33.80
C SER A 300 -1.46 22.36 -34.25
N PRO A 301 -0.70 23.33 -34.80
CA PRO A 301 -1.31 24.53 -35.40
C PRO A 301 -2.22 24.06 -36.53
N ARG A 302 -3.48 24.47 -36.48
CA ARG A 302 -4.42 24.32 -37.60
C ARG A 302 -3.79 25.02 -38.83
N ARG A 303 -3.46 24.23 -39.82
CA ARG A 303 -3.29 24.74 -41.16
C ARG A 303 -4.61 24.70 -41.90
#